data_177a0fe01061a81aa29ed46c6d2b0cbf
#
_entry.id   177a0fe01061a81aa29ed46c6d2b0cbf
#
_cell.length_a   1.000
_cell.length_b   1.000
_cell.length_c   1.000
_cell.angle_alpha   90.00
_cell.angle_beta   90.00
_cell.angle_gamma   90.00
#
_symmetry.space_group_name_H-M   'P 1'
#
loop_
_entity.id
_entity.type
_entity.pdbx_description
1 polymer ?
#
loop_
_entity_poly.entity_id
_entity_poly.type
_entity_poly.pdbx_seq_one_letter_code
_entity_poly.pdbx_strand_id
1 'polypeptide(L)'
;FVNDNSNIYESSTLATVAIALIPIILWFMRHGTIFPPDRRVRAFGGALIFACLLIPVGTEARTGLVCIAVLGLLMLRDVKNRMMYLLAAGAVGVMALPFLPASYYERMATLGSVESDQSASTRMQVWSWTLDYAAENPLGGGFDAYRGNEFTYRLPVTREEGGALVTEIENVTDSGRAYHSSFFEMLGEQGWPGLIMWLALHALGLLQMERIRRRWRDREAPAEQWQGPLASALQFANIIYLVGASFQGIAYQPVFLMLIGLQIALSTYCAKHDS
;
A
#
# COMPACT_ATOMS: atom_id res chain seq x y z
N PHE A 1 -3.69 4.68 -20.59
CA PHE A 1 -3.99 5.00 -19.19
C PHE A 1 -4.88 3.90 -18.65
N VAL A 2 -4.51 3.29 -17.52
CA VAL A 2 -5.23 2.17 -16.88
C VAL A 2 -6.38 2.78 -16.08
N ASN A 3 -7.39 3.33 -16.78
CA ASN A 3 -8.62 3.83 -16.16
C ASN A 3 -9.75 2.80 -16.21
N ASP A 4 -9.62 1.77 -17.04
CA ASP A 4 -10.52 0.64 -16.99
C ASP A 4 -9.94 -0.37 -16.01
N ASN A 5 -10.72 -0.70 -14.98
CA ASN A 5 -10.46 -1.83 -14.12
C ASN A 5 -10.24 -3.07 -15.00
N SER A 6 -9.00 -3.21 -15.50
CA SER A 6 -8.58 -4.55 -15.92
C SER A 6 -8.66 -5.36 -14.64
N ASN A 7 -9.41 -6.44 -14.63
CA ASN A 7 -9.58 -7.36 -13.47
C ASN A 7 -8.26 -7.85 -12.84
N ILE A 8 -7.11 -7.33 -13.24
CA ILE A 8 -5.78 -7.73 -12.82
C ILE A 8 -5.11 -6.67 -11.94
N TYR A 9 -5.29 -5.35 -12.18
CA TYR A 9 -4.65 -4.30 -11.37
C TYR A 9 -5.53 -3.04 -11.30
N GLU A 10 -6.07 -2.76 -10.12
CA GLU A 10 -6.54 -1.42 -9.79
C GLU A 10 -5.38 -0.42 -9.81
N SER A 11 -5.63 0.82 -10.21
CA SER A 11 -4.64 1.91 -10.21
C SER A 11 -3.94 2.07 -8.86
N SER A 12 -4.67 1.88 -7.76
CA SER A 12 -4.14 1.93 -6.40
C SER A 12 -3.19 0.78 -6.08
N THR A 13 -3.45 -0.42 -6.60
CA THR A 13 -2.58 -1.59 -6.44
C THR A 13 -1.24 -1.38 -7.14
N LEU A 14 -1.29 -0.90 -8.40
CA LEU A 14 -0.09 -0.59 -9.16
C LEU A 14 0.77 0.46 -8.46
N ALA A 15 0.13 1.53 -7.95
CA ALA A 15 0.80 2.57 -7.19
C ALA A 15 1.46 2.02 -5.91
N THR A 16 0.75 1.21 -5.13
CA THR A 16 1.28 0.59 -3.90
C THR A 16 2.50 -0.28 -4.19
N VAL A 17 2.41 -1.15 -5.21
CA VAL A 17 3.51 -2.04 -5.60
C VAL A 17 4.73 -1.24 -6.08
N ALA A 18 4.51 -0.23 -6.93
CA ALA A 18 5.59 0.62 -7.44
C ALA A 18 6.35 1.32 -6.30
N ILE A 19 5.62 1.89 -5.34
CA ILE A 19 6.25 2.56 -4.19
C ILE A 19 6.96 1.56 -3.26
N ALA A 20 6.40 0.36 -3.06
CA ALA A 20 7.02 -0.70 -2.25
C ALA A 20 8.34 -1.21 -2.85
N LEU A 21 8.53 -1.12 -4.16
CA LEU A 21 9.76 -1.53 -4.83
C LEU A 21 10.90 -0.51 -4.68
N ILE A 22 10.62 0.76 -4.42
CA ILE A 22 11.64 1.83 -4.35
C ILE A 22 12.78 1.50 -3.36
N PRO A 23 12.55 1.04 -2.12
CA PRO A 23 13.62 0.67 -1.21
C PRO A 23 14.54 -0.42 -1.75
N ILE A 24 13.98 -1.39 -2.49
CA ILE A 24 14.72 -2.49 -3.10
C ILE A 24 15.57 -1.98 -4.27
N ILE A 25 15.01 -1.10 -5.11
CA ILE A 25 15.75 -0.45 -6.21
C ILE A 25 16.93 0.35 -5.65
N LEU A 26 16.72 1.12 -4.58
CA LEU A 26 17.78 1.88 -3.90
C LEU A 26 18.91 0.96 -3.39
N TRP A 27 18.55 -0.21 -2.86
CA TRP A 27 19.50 -1.21 -2.42
C TRP A 27 20.34 -1.74 -3.59
N PHE A 28 19.72 -2.09 -4.73
CA PHE A 28 20.44 -2.53 -5.93
C PHE A 28 21.43 -1.49 -6.46
N MET A 29 21.08 -0.21 -6.37
CA MET A 29 21.94 0.89 -6.83
C MET A 29 23.18 1.10 -5.95
N ARG A 30 23.14 0.66 -4.68
CA ARG A 30 24.17 1.00 -3.68
C ARG A 30 25.16 -0.11 -3.40
N HIS A 31 24.71 -1.35 -3.37
CA HIS A 31 25.48 -2.44 -2.75
C HIS A 31 26.26 -3.33 -3.73
N GLY A 32 26.06 -3.20 -5.03
CA GLY A 32 26.89 -3.86 -6.04
C GLY A 32 26.91 -5.40 -6.02
N THR A 33 26.02 -6.03 -5.27
CA THR A 33 25.96 -7.50 -5.13
C THR A 33 25.51 -8.21 -6.39
N ILE A 34 24.63 -7.56 -7.18
CA ILE A 34 24.06 -8.11 -8.41
C ILE A 34 24.49 -7.25 -9.60
N PHE A 35 24.42 -5.92 -9.44
CA PHE A 35 24.80 -4.95 -10.46
C PHE A 35 25.98 -4.11 -9.96
N PRO A 36 26.99 -3.84 -10.80
CA PRO A 36 28.10 -2.99 -10.40
C PRO A 36 27.58 -1.57 -10.08
N PRO A 37 28.05 -0.89 -8.99
CA PRO A 37 27.55 0.41 -8.58
C PRO A 37 28.10 1.54 -9.48
N ASP A 38 27.94 1.40 -10.78
CA ASP A 38 28.39 2.37 -11.78
C ASP A 38 27.37 3.49 -12.06
N ARG A 39 27.76 4.45 -12.93
CA ARG A 39 26.89 5.58 -13.29
C ARG A 39 25.65 5.13 -14.06
N ARG A 40 25.74 4.05 -14.86
CA ARG A 40 24.63 3.55 -15.68
C ARG A 40 23.56 2.92 -14.80
N VAL A 41 23.96 2.08 -13.85
CA VAL A 41 23.07 1.47 -12.87
C VAL A 41 22.36 2.53 -12.03
N ARG A 42 23.12 3.57 -11.58
CA ARG A 42 22.54 4.69 -10.85
C ARG A 42 21.56 5.52 -11.67
N ALA A 43 21.88 5.81 -12.92
CA ALA A 43 20.98 6.54 -13.81
C ALA A 43 19.71 5.75 -14.12
N PHE A 44 19.83 4.46 -14.45
CA PHE A 44 18.69 3.59 -14.71
C PHE A 44 17.80 3.43 -13.47
N GLY A 45 18.39 3.13 -12.30
CA GLY A 45 17.66 3.01 -11.05
C GLY A 45 16.98 4.33 -10.65
N GLY A 46 17.63 5.47 -10.86
CA GLY A 46 17.04 6.79 -10.65
C GLY A 46 15.84 7.06 -11.55
N ALA A 47 15.96 6.72 -12.85
CA ALA A 47 14.85 6.82 -13.80
C ALA A 47 13.68 5.90 -13.41
N LEU A 48 13.98 4.68 -12.94
CA LEU A 48 12.96 3.72 -12.49
C LEU A 48 12.25 4.21 -11.22
N ILE A 49 12.98 4.77 -10.24
CA ILE A 49 12.39 5.38 -9.05
C ILE A 49 11.48 6.54 -9.44
N PHE A 50 11.96 7.41 -10.35
CA PHE A 50 11.16 8.52 -10.85
C PHE A 50 9.87 8.04 -11.51
N ALA A 51 9.94 7.00 -12.35
CA ALA A 51 8.76 6.37 -12.93
C ALA A 51 7.80 5.82 -11.86
N CYS A 52 8.32 5.12 -10.83
CA CYS A 52 7.51 4.63 -9.71
C CYS A 52 6.78 5.77 -8.96
N LEU A 53 7.44 6.91 -8.77
CA LEU A 53 6.84 8.08 -8.10
C LEU A 53 5.78 8.78 -8.97
N LEU A 54 5.88 8.68 -10.30
CA LEU A 54 4.88 9.26 -11.21
C LEU A 54 3.60 8.40 -11.31
N ILE A 55 3.67 7.09 -11.02
CA ILE A 55 2.51 6.20 -11.13
C ILE A 55 1.32 6.68 -10.28
N PRO A 56 1.45 7.02 -8.99
CA PRO A 56 0.34 7.53 -8.18
C PRO A 56 -0.29 8.81 -8.75
N VAL A 57 0.51 9.68 -9.36
CA VAL A 57 0.05 10.91 -9.98
C VAL A 57 -0.71 10.61 -11.28
N GLY A 58 -0.13 9.79 -12.16
CA GLY A 58 -0.73 9.43 -13.44
C GLY A 58 -1.97 8.54 -13.34
N THR A 59 -2.11 7.81 -12.22
CA THR A 59 -3.29 6.96 -11.93
C THR A 59 -4.27 7.63 -10.97
N GLU A 60 -3.96 8.84 -10.49
CA GLU A 60 -4.75 9.58 -9.48
C GLU A 60 -5.04 8.76 -8.20
N ALA A 61 -4.13 7.83 -7.87
CA ALA A 61 -4.28 6.90 -6.76
C ALA A 61 -3.93 7.56 -5.42
N ARG A 62 -4.95 7.97 -4.64
CA ARG A 62 -4.78 8.57 -3.30
C ARG A 62 -3.95 7.69 -2.36
N THR A 63 -4.18 6.37 -2.40
CA THR A 63 -3.43 5.39 -1.60
C THR A 63 -1.93 5.44 -1.92
N GLY A 64 -1.55 5.66 -3.18
CA GLY A 64 -0.15 5.79 -3.58
C GLY A 64 0.55 6.97 -2.91
N LEU A 65 -0.14 8.09 -2.70
CA LEU A 65 0.40 9.26 -1.99
C LEU A 65 0.64 8.95 -0.50
N VAL A 66 -0.30 8.23 0.12
CA VAL A 66 -0.12 7.77 1.52
C VAL A 66 1.12 6.87 1.59
N CYS A 67 1.29 5.95 0.63
CA CYS A 67 2.47 5.09 0.53
C CYS A 67 3.77 5.90 0.35
N ILE A 68 3.77 6.96 -0.48
CA ILE A 68 4.93 7.86 -0.64
C ILE A 68 5.26 8.58 0.68
N ALA A 69 4.26 9.10 1.37
CA ALA A 69 4.45 9.77 2.65
C ALA A 69 5.04 8.83 3.71
N VAL A 70 4.50 7.61 3.82
CA VAL A 70 5.02 6.57 4.72
C VAL A 70 6.44 6.17 4.32
N LEU A 71 6.74 5.96 3.03
CA LEU A 71 8.11 5.70 2.57
C LEU A 71 9.06 6.81 3.00
N GLY A 72 8.67 8.07 2.78
CA GLY A 72 9.46 9.22 3.20
C GLY A 72 9.78 9.19 4.71
N LEU A 73 8.78 8.93 5.55
CA LEU A 73 8.96 8.81 7.00
C LEU A 73 9.89 7.64 7.37
N LEU A 74 9.71 6.47 6.73
CA LEU A 74 10.56 5.30 6.97
C LEU A 74 12.01 5.57 6.58
N MET A 75 12.25 6.27 5.48
CA MET A 75 13.60 6.62 5.02
C MET A 75 14.31 7.59 5.97
N LEU A 76 13.59 8.35 6.79
CA LEU A 76 14.18 9.22 7.81
C LEU A 76 14.70 8.45 9.04
N ARG A 77 14.39 7.16 9.16
CA ARG A 77 14.78 6.35 10.34
C ARG A 77 16.28 6.39 10.63
N ASP A 78 17.09 6.30 9.58
CA ASP A 78 18.54 6.17 9.69
C ASP A 78 19.30 7.46 9.28
N VAL A 79 18.57 8.60 9.13
CA VAL A 79 19.16 9.89 8.70
C VAL A 79 19.45 10.78 9.90
N LYS A 80 20.66 11.38 9.94
CA LYS A 80 21.09 12.24 11.05
C LYS A 80 20.33 13.59 11.09
N ASN A 81 20.08 14.21 9.94
CA ASN A 81 19.44 15.53 9.83
C ASN A 81 17.99 15.43 9.34
N ARG A 82 17.16 14.68 10.08
CA ARG A 82 15.77 14.37 9.69
C ARG A 82 14.94 15.60 9.33
N MET A 83 15.05 16.67 10.11
CA MET A 83 14.29 17.91 9.91
C MET A 83 14.63 18.58 8.57
N MET A 84 15.91 18.60 8.19
CA MET A 84 16.34 19.17 6.90
C MET A 84 15.72 18.41 5.72
N TYR A 85 15.70 17.08 5.79
CA TYR A 85 15.09 16.25 4.73
C TYR A 85 13.57 16.37 4.69
N LEU A 86 12.91 16.52 5.84
CA LEU A 86 11.46 16.80 5.90
C LEU A 86 11.14 18.16 5.27
N LEU A 87 11.89 19.20 5.59
CA LEU A 87 11.73 20.53 4.99
C LEU A 87 12.00 20.52 3.49
N ALA A 88 13.06 19.83 3.05
CA ALA A 88 13.39 19.69 1.63
C ALA A 88 12.27 18.92 0.88
N ALA A 89 11.78 17.81 1.43
CA ALA A 89 10.66 17.05 0.85
C ALA A 89 9.38 17.89 0.78
N GLY A 90 9.07 18.64 1.84
CA GLY A 90 7.94 19.57 1.87
C GLY A 90 8.08 20.67 0.81
N ALA A 91 9.27 21.28 0.68
CA ALA A 91 9.53 22.29 -0.34
C ALA A 91 9.38 21.74 -1.77
N VAL A 92 9.92 20.53 -2.04
CA VAL A 92 9.75 19.85 -3.33
C VAL A 92 8.27 19.55 -3.59
N GLY A 93 7.52 19.07 -2.58
CA GLY A 93 6.08 18.83 -2.68
C GLY A 93 5.31 20.10 -3.05
N VAL A 94 5.58 21.21 -2.37
CA VAL A 94 4.94 22.51 -2.69
C VAL A 94 5.33 23.00 -4.09
N MET A 95 6.58 22.86 -4.50
CA MET A 95 7.03 23.23 -5.86
C MET A 95 6.43 22.34 -6.95
N ALA A 96 6.04 21.10 -6.62
CA ALA A 96 5.40 20.17 -7.56
C ALA A 96 3.90 20.48 -7.77
N LEU A 97 3.25 21.17 -6.83
CA LEU A 97 1.81 21.48 -6.93
C LEU A 97 1.41 22.10 -8.28
N PRO A 98 2.06 23.14 -8.81
CA PRO A 98 1.63 23.77 -10.07
C PRO A 98 1.70 22.85 -11.30
N PHE A 99 2.42 21.73 -11.20
CA PHE A 99 2.60 20.78 -12.31
C PHE A 99 1.61 19.62 -12.27
N LEU A 100 0.73 19.57 -11.25
CA LEU A 100 -0.29 18.52 -11.16
C LEU A 100 -1.43 18.80 -12.16
N PRO A 101 -2.02 17.75 -12.78
CA PRO A 101 -3.19 17.91 -13.65
C PRO A 101 -4.38 18.52 -12.93
N ALA A 102 -5.23 19.26 -13.63
CA ALA A 102 -6.46 19.84 -13.07
C ALA A 102 -7.39 18.79 -12.45
N SER A 103 -7.51 17.62 -13.09
CA SER A 103 -8.26 16.46 -12.58
C SER A 103 -7.78 16.00 -11.21
N TYR A 104 -6.51 16.17 -10.90
CA TYR A 104 -5.95 15.85 -9.57
C TYR A 104 -6.47 16.80 -8.51
N TYR A 105 -6.55 18.11 -8.81
CA TYR A 105 -7.13 19.09 -7.87
C TYR A 105 -8.62 18.86 -7.65
N GLU A 106 -9.37 18.57 -8.70
CA GLU A 106 -10.80 18.24 -8.60
C GLU A 106 -11.01 17.03 -7.68
N ARG A 107 -10.24 15.94 -7.84
CA ARG A 107 -10.30 14.77 -6.96
C ARG A 107 -9.83 15.04 -5.54
N MET A 108 -8.88 15.95 -5.32
CA MET A 108 -8.48 16.34 -3.97
C MET A 108 -9.52 17.25 -3.31
N ALA A 109 -10.18 18.14 -4.06
CA ALA A 109 -11.26 18.99 -3.57
C ALA A 109 -12.47 18.15 -3.09
N THR A 110 -12.71 16.97 -3.69
CA THR A 110 -13.79 16.07 -3.26
C THR A 110 -13.51 15.34 -1.94
N LEU A 111 -12.33 15.49 -1.33
CA LEU A 111 -12.03 14.89 -0.01
C LEU A 111 -12.92 15.42 1.14
N GLY A 112 -13.58 16.56 0.96
CA GLY A 112 -14.58 17.12 1.89
C GLY A 112 -15.99 17.11 1.33
N SER A 113 -16.25 16.43 0.21
CA SER A 113 -17.57 16.40 -0.42
C SER A 113 -18.40 15.21 0.05
N VAL A 114 -19.73 15.31 -0.16
CA VAL A 114 -20.72 14.25 0.14
C VAL A 114 -20.32 12.92 -0.54
N GLU A 115 -19.70 12.95 -1.72
CA GLU A 115 -19.27 11.74 -2.42
C GLU A 115 -18.12 11.01 -1.72
N SER A 116 -17.17 11.74 -1.10
CA SER A 116 -16.09 11.12 -0.31
C SER A 116 -16.63 10.54 0.98
N ASP A 117 -17.57 11.21 1.63
CA ASP A 117 -18.25 10.72 2.83
C ASP A 117 -19.08 9.47 2.52
N GLN A 118 -19.71 9.40 1.36
CA GLN A 118 -20.45 8.24 0.91
C GLN A 118 -19.51 7.04 0.64
N SER A 119 -18.39 7.24 -0.03
CA SER A 119 -17.41 6.18 -0.29
C SER A 119 -16.79 5.66 1.03
N ALA A 120 -16.50 6.53 1.99
CA ALA A 120 -16.01 6.15 3.30
C ALA A 120 -17.10 5.42 4.11
N SER A 121 -18.33 5.95 4.11
CA SER A 121 -19.48 5.36 4.77
C SER A 121 -19.78 3.95 4.25
N THR A 122 -19.78 3.74 2.93
CA THR A 122 -19.99 2.41 2.33
C THR A 122 -18.92 1.41 2.77
N ARG A 123 -17.64 1.81 2.81
CA ARG A 123 -16.55 0.95 3.32
C ARG A 123 -16.76 0.56 4.78
N MET A 124 -17.14 1.53 5.63
CA MET A 124 -17.42 1.27 7.04
C MET A 124 -18.56 0.27 7.23
N GLN A 125 -19.60 0.34 6.38
CA GLN A 125 -20.71 -0.62 6.40
C GLN A 125 -20.26 -2.02 5.96
N VAL A 126 -19.46 -2.13 4.88
CA VAL A 126 -18.87 -3.41 4.45
C VAL A 126 -18.01 -4.01 5.56
N TRP A 127 -17.21 -3.20 6.23
CA TRP A 127 -16.34 -3.66 7.32
C TRP A 127 -17.13 -4.11 8.55
N SER A 128 -18.19 -3.35 8.93
CA SER A 128 -19.11 -3.76 9.99
C SER A 128 -19.78 -5.09 9.66
N TRP A 129 -20.36 -5.20 8.46
CA TRP A 129 -20.95 -6.43 7.98
C TRP A 129 -19.95 -7.60 8.03
N THR A 130 -18.71 -7.38 7.63
CA THR A 130 -17.69 -8.43 7.64
C THR A 130 -17.37 -8.92 9.05
N LEU A 131 -17.38 -8.03 10.04
CA LEU A 131 -17.19 -8.40 11.45
C LEU A 131 -18.36 -9.27 11.95
N ASP A 132 -19.59 -8.86 11.66
CA ASP A 132 -20.79 -9.60 12.03
C ASP A 132 -20.83 -10.97 11.33
N TYR A 133 -20.52 -10.98 10.02
CA TYR A 133 -20.42 -12.20 9.23
C TYR A 133 -19.37 -13.18 9.77
N ALA A 134 -18.17 -12.68 10.14
CA ALA A 134 -17.10 -13.49 10.69
C ALA A 134 -17.38 -13.97 12.13
N ALA A 135 -18.26 -13.31 12.88
CA ALA A 135 -18.75 -13.79 14.16
C ALA A 135 -19.65 -15.04 14.00
N GLU A 136 -20.50 -15.03 12.97
CA GLU A 136 -21.35 -16.17 12.62
C GLU A 136 -20.61 -17.26 11.84
N ASN A 137 -19.62 -16.86 11.02
CA ASN A 137 -18.82 -17.72 10.16
C ASN A 137 -17.33 -17.60 10.48
N PRO A 138 -16.83 -18.12 11.61
CA PRO A 138 -15.46 -17.89 12.08
C PRO A 138 -14.37 -18.46 11.15
N LEU A 139 -14.70 -19.40 10.26
CA LEU A 139 -13.81 -19.96 9.24
C LEU A 139 -13.91 -19.21 7.89
N GLY A 140 -14.73 -18.16 7.81
CA GLY A 140 -14.95 -17.37 6.60
C GLY A 140 -15.96 -18.01 5.63
N GLY A 141 -16.26 -17.29 4.56
CA GLY A 141 -17.23 -17.73 3.53
C GLY A 141 -16.59 -18.24 2.23
N GLY A 142 -15.25 -18.33 2.17
CA GLY A 142 -14.54 -18.64 0.95
C GLY A 142 -14.35 -17.41 0.05
N PHE A 143 -13.71 -17.61 -1.10
CA PHE A 143 -13.43 -16.53 -2.05
C PHE A 143 -14.72 -15.85 -2.52
N ASP A 144 -14.64 -14.52 -2.70
CA ASP A 144 -15.77 -13.67 -3.11
C ASP A 144 -16.97 -13.67 -2.13
N ALA A 145 -16.78 -14.01 -0.85
CA ALA A 145 -17.86 -14.02 0.15
C ALA A 145 -18.56 -12.64 0.28
N TYR A 146 -17.90 -11.55 -0.09
CA TYR A 146 -18.49 -10.21 -0.14
C TYR A 146 -19.71 -10.10 -1.06
N ARG A 147 -19.87 -11.00 -2.05
CA ARG A 147 -21.03 -11.00 -2.95
C ARG A 147 -22.35 -11.26 -2.23
N GLY A 148 -22.27 -11.81 -1.02
CA GLY A 148 -23.43 -12.03 -0.16
C GLY A 148 -23.80 -10.83 0.72
N ASN A 149 -23.03 -9.72 0.67
CA ASN A 149 -23.38 -8.55 1.46
C ASN A 149 -24.49 -7.72 0.81
N GLU A 150 -25.34 -7.14 1.65
CA GLU A 150 -26.41 -6.24 1.25
C GLU A 150 -26.56 -5.15 2.31
N PHE A 151 -26.63 -3.90 1.87
CA PHE A 151 -26.74 -2.74 2.74
C PHE A 151 -27.82 -1.80 2.24
N THR A 152 -28.67 -1.34 3.15
CA THR A 152 -29.63 -0.27 2.86
C THR A 152 -29.20 0.97 3.62
N TYR A 153 -28.98 2.05 2.92
CA TYR A 153 -28.60 3.35 3.49
C TYR A 153 -29.43 4.48 2.89
N ARG A 154 -29.50 5.59 3.62
CA ARG A 154 -30.26 6.76 3.21
C ARG A 154 -29.33 7.76 2.52
N LEU A 155 -29.66 8.10 1.29
CA LEU A 155 -28.93 9.09 0.51
C LEU A 155 -29.82 10.28 0.15
N PRO A 156 -29.31 11.51 0.24
CA PRO A 156 -29.94 12.65 -0.40
C PRO A 156 -29.75 12.52 -1.93
N VAL A 157 -30.83 12.25 -2.64
CA VAL A 157 -30.87 12.22 -4.11
C VAL A 157 -31.48 13.53 -4.61
N THR A 158 -30.68 14.29 -5.35
CA THR A 158 -31.15 15.55 -5.95
C THR A 158 -31.63 15.27 -7.38
N ARG A 159 -32.90 15.58 -7.63
CA ARG A 159 -33.51 15.48 -8.95
C ARG A 159 -33.98 16.85 -9.41
N GLU A 160 -33.96 17.07 -10.73
CA GLU A 160 -34.54 18.26 -11.33
C GLU A 160 -36.01 17.97 -11.65
N GLU A 161 -36.92 18.57 -10.89
CA GLU A 161 -38.37 18.52 -11.14
C GLU A 161 -38.90 19.91 -11.45
N GLY A 162 -39.44 20.07 -12.67
CA GLY A 162 -40.05 21.33 -13.08
C GLY A 162 -39.11 22.54 -13.14
N GLY A 163 -37.79 22.33 -13.33
CA GLY A 163 -36.77 23.38 -13.34
C GLY A 163 -36.26 23.79 -11.94
N ALA A 164 -36.67 23.08 -10.89
CA ALA A 164 -36.15 23.25 -9.53
C ALA A 164 -35.39 22.00 -9.10
N LEU A 165 -34.27 22.17 -8.36
CA LEU A 165 -33.53 21.08 -7.75
C LEU A 165 -34.22 20.68 -6.43
N VAL A 166 -34.83 19.49 -6.42
CA VAL A 166 -35.47 18.90 -5.24
C VAL A 166 -34.55 17.79 -4.70
N THR A 167 -34.20 17.89 -3.41
CA THR A 167 -33.39 16.86 -2.75
C THR A 167 -34.29 16.03 -1.83
N GLU A 168 -34.45 14.76 -2.15
CA GLU A 168 -35.20 13.79 -1.34
C GLU A 168 -34.26 12.75 -0.74
N ILE A 169 -34.61 12.26 0.45
CA ILE A 169 -33.86 11.17 1.12
C ILE A 169 -34.43 9.84 0.65
N GLU A 170 -33.69 9.13 -0.18
CA GLU A 170 -34.07 7.82 -0.68
C GLU A 170 -33.32 6.69 0.05
N ASN A 171 -34.00 5.55 0.25
CA ASN A 171 -33.36 4.34 0.67
C ASN A 171 -32.73 3.67 -0.54
N VAL A 172 -31.38 3.58 -0.56
CA VAL A 172 -30.65 2.92 -1.62
C VAL A 172 -30.12 1.60 -1.06
N THR A 173 -30.46 0.49 -1.73
CA THR A 173 -29.91 -0.82 -1.41
C THR A 173 -28.76 -1.13 -2.36
N ASP A 174 -27.63 -1.49 -1.79
CA ASP A 174 -26.41 -1.84 -2.49
C ASP A 174 -25.96 -3.24 -2.06
N SER A 175 -25.51 -4.06 -2.99
CA SER A 175 -25.15 -5.46 -2.74
C SER A 175 -23.85 -5.84 -3.45
N GLY A 176 -23.16 -6.86 -2.95
CA GLY A 176 -21.94 -7.39 -3.57
C GLY A 176 -20.77 -6.41 -3.56
N ARG A 177 -20.68 -5.54 -2.55
CA ARG A 177 -19.60 -4.55 -2.42
C ARG A 177 -18.32 -5.17 -1.93
N ALA A 178 -17.23 -4.97 -2.68
CA ALA A 178 -15.90 -5.44 -2.31
C ALA A 178 -15.39 -4.83 -0.99
N TYR A 179 -14.54 -5.54 -0.29
CA TYR A 179 -14.01 -5.14 1.03
C TYR A 179 -13.18 -3.86 0.99
N HIS A 180 -12.48 -3.58 -0.10
CA HIS A 180 -11.52 -2.48 -0.23
C HIS A 180 -10.51 -2.41 0.94
N SER A 181 -10.19 -3.55 1.54
CA SER A 181 -9.18 -3.74 2.57
C SER A 181 -8.83 -5.22 2.66
N SER A 182 -7.53 -5.53 2.55
CA SER A 182 -7.05 -6.91 2.66
C SER A 182 -7.27 -7.53 4.03
N PHE A 183 -7.38 -6.72 5.07
CA PHE A 183 -7.68 -7.20 6.41
C PHE A 183 -9.11 -7.76 6.47
N PHE A 184 -10.07 -7.04 5.91
CA PHE A 184 -11.45 -7.47 5.85
C PHE A 184 -11.69 -8.52 4.76
N GLU A 185 -10.92 -8.49 3.66
CA GLU A 185 -10.89 -9.55 2.65
C GLU A 185 -10.48 -10.88 3.29
N MET A 186 -9.36 -10.93 4.02
CA MET A 186 -8.91 -12.12 4.72
C MET A 186 -9.92 -12.58 5.79
N LEU A 187 -10.51 -11.64 6.54
CA LEU A 187 -11.48 -11.96 7.57
C LEU A 187 -12.77 -12.53 6.99
N GLY A 188 -13.33 -11.91 5.96
CA GLY A 188 -14.57 -12.36 5.33
C GLY A 188 -14.43 -13.68 4.58
N GLU A 189 -13.31 -13.89 3.90
CA GLU A 189 -13.11 -15.05 3.03
C GLU A 189 -12.48 -16.24 3.75
N GLN A 190 -11.47 -16.01 4.61
CA GLN A 190 -10.71 -17.06 5.30
C GLN A 190 -10.96 -17.09 6.81
N GLY A 191 -11.83 -16.21 7.29
CA GLY A 191 -12.18 -16.12 8.71
C GLY A 191 -11.01 -15.68 9.60
N TRP A 192 -11.21 -15.83 10.90
CA TRP A 192 -10.21 -15.51 11.90
C TRP A 192 -8.88 -16.27 11.74
N PRO A 193 -8.89 -17.61 11.44
CA PRO A 193 -7.64 -18.34 11.25
C PRO A 193 -6.82 -17.80 10.07
N GLY A 194 -7.46 -17.48 8.95
CA GLY A 194 -6.78 -16.93 7.78
C GLY A 194 -6.20 -15.55 8.05
N LEU A 195 -6.98 -14.65 8.65
CA LEU A 195 -6.52 -13.31 9.04
C LEU A 195 -5.32 -13.39 10.01
N ILE A 196 -5.41 -14.22 11.06
CA ILE A 196 -4.33 -14.39 12.04
C ILE A 196 -3.07 -14.92 11.37
N MET A 197 -3.18 -15.92 10.50
CA MET A 197 -2.04 -16.48 9.79
C MET A 197 -1.40 -15.46 8.83
N TRP A 198 -2.20 -14.71 8.09
CA TRP A 198 -1.72 -13.66 7.20
C TRP A 198 -1.01 -12.54 7.97
N LEU A 199 -1.58 -12.06 9.07
CA LEU A 199 -0.95 -11.07 9.95
C LEU A 199 0.34 -11.63 10.60
N ALA A 200 0.34 -12.89 11.01
CA ALA A 200 1.53 -13.53 11.58
C ALA A 200 2.69 -13.61 10.57
N LEU A 201 2.42 -13.92 9.30
CA LEU A 201 3.43 -13.91 8.24
C LEU A 201 4.08 -12.53 8.09
N HIS A 202 3.27 -11.46 8.04
CA HIS A 202 3.78 -10.10 7.98
C HIS A 202 4.56 -9.71 9.23
N ALA A 203 4.01 -9.98 10.41
CA ALA A 203 4.64 -9.64 11.69
C ALA A 203 5.99 -10.37 11.88
N LEU A 204 6.03 -11.67 11.61
CA LEU A 204 7.26 -12.46 11.67
C LEU A 204 8.30 -11.96 10.67
N GLY A 205 7.88 -11.66 9.44
CA GLY A 205 8.75 -11.06 8.42
C GLY A 205 9.35 -9.74 8.88
N LEU A 206 8.53 -8.82 9.39
CA LEU A 206 8.97 -7.51 9.91
C LEU A 206 9.94 -7.65 11.09
N LEU A 207 9.61 -8.51 12.05
CA LEU A 207 10.46 -8.76 13.22
C LEU A 207 11.79 -9.38 12.82
N GLN A 208 11.79 -10.31 11.87
CA GLN A 208 12.99 -10.99 11.41
C GLN A 208 13.89 -10.04 10.61
N MET A 209 13.32 -9.20 9.74
CA MET A 209 14.08 -8.16 9.05
C MET A 209 14.70 -7.15 10.05
N GLU A 210 13.98 -6.75 11.09
CA GLU A 210 14.53 -5.87 12.10
C GLU A 210 15.69 -6.52 12.88
N ARG A 211 15.61 -7.82 13.20
CA ARG A 211 16.70 -8.55 13.85
C ARG A 211 17.95 -8.60 12.97
N ILE A 212 17.78 -8.93 11.65
CA ILE A 212 18.89 -8.95 10.70
C ILE A 212 19.48 -7.55 10.55
N ARG A 213 18.65 -6.51 10.38
CA ARG A 213 19.09 -5.12 10.27
C ARG A 213 19.99 -4.73 11.45
N ARG A 214 19.56 -5.03 12.69
CA ARG A 214 20.33 -4.68 13.90
C ARG A 214 21.63 -5.47 13.99
N ARG A 215 21.60 -6.77 13.69
CA ARG A 215 22.75 -7.67 13.80
C ARG A 215 23.84 -7.38 12.77
N TRP A 216 23.42 -6.99 11.54
CA TRP A 216 24.31 -6.77 10.41
C TRP A 216 24.60 -5.28 10.13
N ARG A 217 24.13 -4.37 10.98
CA ARG A 217 24.30 -2.93 10.78
C ARG A 217 25.74 -2.45 10.88
N ASP A 218 26.48 -2.98 11.85
CA ASP A 218 27.81 -2.49 12.25
C ASP A 218 28.90 -3.45 11.75
N ARG A 219 28.63 -4.29 10.75
CA ARG A 219 29.62 -5.16 10.11
C ARG A 219 30.53 -4.38 9.17
N GLU A 220 31.86 -4.52 9.33
CA GLU A 220 32.87 -3.78 8.57
C GLU A 220 33.30 -4.50 7.30
N ALA A 221 33.25 -5.83 7.26
CA ALA A 221 33.66 -6.62 6.10
C ALA A 221 32.77 -6.29 4.86
N PRO A 222 33.36 -5.95 3.68
CA PRO A 222 32.57 -5.59 2.48
C PRO A 222 31.53 -6.61 2.07
N ALA A 223 31.81 -7.90 2.27
CA ALA A 223 30.86 -8.99 1.98
C ALA A 223 29.64 -9.03 2.94
N GLU A 224 29.71 -8.32 4.06
CA GLU A 224 28.72 -8.33 5.14
C GLU A 224 27.95 -7.00 5.25
N GLN A 225 28.19 -6.04 4.36
CA GLN A 225 27.60 -4.70 4.44
C GLN A 225 26.24 -4.57 3.71
N TRP A 226 25.82 -5.56 2.96
CA TRP A 226 24.61 -5.48 2.16
C TRP A 226 23.37 -6.10 2.84
N GLN A 227 23.54 -7.01 3.80
CA GLN A 227 22.44 -7.77 4.42
C GLN A 227 21.55 -6.88 5.30
N GLY A 228 22.12 -6.04 6.16
CA GLY A 228 21.39 -5.10 6.98
C GLY A 228 20.56 -4.09 6.17
N PRO A 229 21.16 -3.43 5.17
CA PRO A 229 20.42 -2.57 4.24
C PRO A 229 19.34 -3.29 3.43
N LEU A 230 19.56 -4.55 2.98
CA LEU A 230 18.53 -5.31 2.30
C LEU A 230 17.37 -5.64 3.25
N ALA A 231 17.68 -6.03 4.49
CA ALA A 231 16.65 -6.25 5.50
C ALA A 231 15.80 -4.99 5.75
N SER A 232 16.43 -3.80 5.78
CA SER A 232 15.69 -2.51 5.84
C SER A 232 14.80 -2.29 4.63
N ALA A 233 15.30 -2.56 3.43
CA ALA A 233 14.55 -2.38 2.19
C ALA A 233 13.32 -3.30 2.14
N LEU A 234 13.47 -4.59 2.50
CA LEU A 234 12.38 -5.55 2.56
C LEU A 234 11.37 -5.24 3.68
N GLN A 235 11.84 -4.71 4.81
CA GLN A 235 10.98 -4.25 5.89
C GLN A 235 10.12 -3.06 5.44
N PHE A 236 10.71 -2.07 4.77
CA PHE A 236 10.00 -0.92 4.24
C PHE A 236 8.99 -1.32 3.16
N ALA A 237 9.38 -2.19 2.24
CA ALA A 237 8.49 -2.72 1.21
C ALA A 237 7.26 -3.40 1.83
N ASN A 238 7.47 -4.21 2.88
CA ASN A 238 6.38 -4.90 3.59
C ASN A 238 5.46 -3.91 4.33
N ILE A 239 6.00 -2.88 4.99
CA ILE A 239 5.20 -1.84 5.66
C ILE A 239 4.35 -1.07 4.62
N ILE A 240 4.95 -0.68 3.48
CA ILE A 240 4.24 0.03 2.41
C ILE A 240 3.12 -0.85 1.84
N TYR A 241 3.40 -2.13 1.62
CA TYR A 241 2.37 -3.09 1.19
C TYR A 241 1.20 -3.14 2.18
N LEU A 242 1.46 -3.24 3.50
CA LEU A 242 0.41 -3.25 4.53
C LEU A 242 -0.40 -1.94 4.58
N VAL A 243 0.26 -0.80 4.38
CA VAL A 243 -0.43 0.49 4.26
C VAL A 243 -1.37 0.51 3.06
N GLY A 244 -0.92 0.06 1.89
CA GLY A 244 -1.78 -0.08 0.71
C GLY A 244 -2.91 -1.08 0.93
N ALA A 245 -2.60 -2.22 1.54
CA ALA A 245 -3.54 -3.28 1.89
C ALA A 245 -4.67 -2.83 2.83
N SER A 246 -4.48 -1.74 3.59
CA SER A 246 -5.55 -1.15 4.42
C SER A 246 -6.68 -0.56 3.58
N PHE A 247 -6.41 -0.19 2.32
CA PHE A 247 -7.36 0.51 1.45
C PHE A 247 -7.72 -0.27 0.18
N GLN A 248 -7.23 -1.50 0.03
CA GLN A 248 -7.38 -2.34 -1.17
C GLN A 248 -7.49 -3.80 -0.80
N GLY A 249 -8.25 -4.57 -1.61
CA GLY A 249 -8.29 -6.03 -1.55
C GLY A 249 -7.12 -6.62 -2.35
N ILE A 250 -5.97 -6.75 -1.72
CA ILE A 250 -4.72 -7.25 -2.33
C ILE A 250 -4.06 -8.37 -1.52
N ALA A 251 -4.82 -9.02 -0.62
CA ALA A 251 -4.28 -10.06 0.26
C ALA A 251 -3.66 -11.24 -0.49
N TYR A 252 -4.18 -11.57 -1.68
CA TYR A 252 -3.74 -12.70 -2.49
C TYR A 252 -2.81 -12.30 -3.64
N GLN A 253 -2.38 -11.04 -3.72
CA GLN A 253 -1.52 -10.60 -4.81
C GLN A 253 -0.13 -11.25 -4.75
N PRO A 254 0.45 -11.66 -5.89
CA PRO A 254 1.76 -12.33 -5.95
C PRO A 254 2.89 -11.55 -5.28
N VAL A 255 2.83 -10.22 -5.27
CA VAL A 255 3.82 -9.34 -4.64
C VAL A 255 4.00 -9.64 -3.15
N PHE A 256 2.91 -9.93 -2.43
CA PHE A 256 2.98 -10.35 -1.04
C PHE A 256 3.84 -11.62 -0.87
N LEU A 257 3.54 -12.66 -1.66
CA LEU A 257 4.29 -13.92 -1.60
C LEU A 257 5.77 -13.73 -1.97
N MET A 258 6.05 -12.87 -2.96
CA MET A 258 7.43 -12.52 -3.34
C MET A 258 8.17 -11.81 -2.21
N LEU A 259 7.55 -10.85 -1.53
CA LEU A 259 8.16 -10.15 -0.39
C LEU A 259 8.48 -11.12 0.75
N ILE A 260 7.53 -11.97 1.13
CA ILE A 260 7.75 -12.98 2.18
C ILE A 260 8.84 -13.98 1.76
N GLY A 261 8.83 -14.43 0.50
CA GLY A 261 9.87 -15.31 -0.02
C GLY A 261 11.27 -14.70 0.05
N LEU A 262 11.42 -13.42 -0.30
CA LEU A 262 12.69 -12.69 -0.18
C LEU A 262 13.13 -12.51 1.28
N GLN A 263 12.20 -12.25 2.19
CA GLN A 263 12.49 -12.16 3.63
C GLN A 263 12.98 -13.50 4.19
N ILE A 264 12.34 -14.60 3.81
CA ILE A 264 12.75 -15.96 4.20
C ILE A 264 14.14 -16.29 3.62
N ALA A 265 14.37 -15.98 2.34
CA ALA A 265 15.64 -16.23 1.67
C ALA A 265 16.81 -15.49 2.36
N LEU A 266 16.63 -14.18 2.64
CA LEU A 266 17.63 -13.40 3.35
C LEU A 266 17.89 -13.95 4.76
N SER A 267 16.83 -14.32 5.46
CA SER A 267 16.93 -14.88 6.81
C SER A 267 17.70 -16.20 6.83
N THR A 268 17.39 -17.09 5.88
CA THR A 268 18.09 -18.37 5.75
C THR A 268 19.55 -18.17 5.37
N TYR A 269 19.83 -17.21 4.48
CA TYR A 269 21.20 -16.85 4.13
C TYR A 269 21.99 -16.36 5.35
N CYS A 270 21.43 -15.38 6.08
CA CYS A 270 22.09 -14.83 7.26
C CYS A 270 22.33 -15.87 8.36
N ALA A 271 21.38 -16.78 8.59
CA ALA A 271 21.53 -17.85 9.57
C ALA A 271 22.67 -18.82 9.23
N LYS A 272 22.96 -19.06 7.94
CA LYS A 272 24.05 -19.92 7.50
C LYS A 272 25.44 -19.25 7.56
N HIS A 273 25.49 -17.91 7.53
CA HIS A 273 26.76 -17.15 7.45
C HIS A 273 27.04 -16.37 8.74
N ASP A 274 26.35 -16.70 9.82
CA ASP A 274 26.41 -16.02 11.09
C ASP A 274 27.31 -16.74 12.12
N SER A 275 28.15 -17.66 11.61
CA SER A 275 29.12 -18.45 12.38
C SER A 275 30.47 -17.77 12.54
#